data_3bb926be7566a5e1e7653e1e454bb09f
#
_entry.id   3bb926be7566a5e1e7653e1e454bb09f
#
_cell.length_a   1.000
_cell.length_b   1.000
_cell.length_c   1.000
_cell.angle_alpha   90.00
_cell.angle_beta   90.00
_cell.angle_gamma   90.00
#
_symmetry.space_group_name_H-M   'P 1'
#
loop_
_entity.id
_entity.type
_entity.pdbx_description
1 polymer ?
#
loop_
_entity_poly.entity_id
_entity_poly.type
_entity_poly.pdbx_seq_one_letter_code
_entity_poly.pdbx_strand_id
1 'polypeptide(L)'
;DTGINYTHPAFLSADGQTRIVEIWDQTVPSSTGDGPFGYGTVYTAEQIREAVNLENPLSLVPVTDPEGHGTFIAGVAAGSENRQQEFIGAANEAQIAVVKLKEAKQPLQNFYFYSGEKPVYQENDIMTGIQYLVELAERLKLPLVLCLALGSNQGDHMGYTPLDLTLQRLDTVPGIVCVTAAGNEAGKAHHYFGNVTGYTQPASVEILVPEGCPGFFAELWGFPPELFSVGFRSPSGEIIPRIPARLGQMQNIPFFLDRTHIELYYEVIQSTSGSQLIFLRFVMPTPGIWTIQVYASGNTRSEFHLWLPISGFVSSNISFLMPDPYTTITAPGNSPYVITAGAYDAYSKSIYLNSGRGYTRNQQVKPDLCAPGVKVSGPGIRDSYVQRDGTSVAAALTAGSCALLMEWGQKLPFSRYLSTYEMKNLLIRGAIRNPDLFYPNREWGYGTLDIYQVFRAISTT
;
A
#
# COMPACT_ATOMS: atom_id res chain seq x y z
N ASP A 1 3.55 -0.62 10.30
CA ASP A 1 4.32 0.48 9.74
C ASP A 1 5.76 0.46 10.26
N THR A 2 6.55 1.54 10.03
CA THR A 2 7.97 1.66 10.40
C THR A 2 8.25 1.69 11.91
N GLY A 3 7.22 1.92 12.72
CA GLY A 3 7.29 2.04 14.18
C GLY A 3 6.53 3.27 14.68
N ILE A 4 6.87 3.71 15.89
CA ILE A 4 6.29 4.90 16.51
C ILE A 4 7.28 5.55 17.48
N ASN A 5 7.36 6.88 17.46
CA ASN A 5 7.96 7.65 18.55
C ASN A 5 6.90 7.83 19.65
N TYR A 6 6.75 6.81 20.49
CA TYR A 6 5.67 6.75 21.47
C TYR A 6 5.75 7.82 22.57
N THR A 7 6.91 8.46 22.73
CA THR A 7 7.11 9.55 23.69
C THR A 7 6.63 10.90 23.17
N HIS A 8 6.33 11.00 21.86
CA HIS A 8 5.89 12.25 21.25
C HIS A 8 4.59 12.77 21.91
N PRO A 9 4.50 14.08 22.23
CA PRO A 9 3.30 14.66 22.89
C PRO A 9 1.99 14.40 22.15
N ALA A 10 2.01 14.20 20.84
CA ALA A 10 0.83 13.84 20.06
C ALA A 10 0.16 12.50 20.48
N PHE A 11 0.83 11.66 21.24
CA PHE A 11 0.30 10.38 21.72
C PHE A 11 -0.06 10.36 23.19
N LEU A 12 0.02 11.52 23.83
CA LEU A 12 -0.35 11.71 25.22
C LEU A 12 -1.72 12.42 25.30
N SER A 13 -2.52 12.05 26.27
CA SER A 13 -3.73 12.78 26.66
C SER A 13 -3.40 14.07 27.40
N ALA A 14 -4.39 14.90 27.66
CA ALA A 14 -4.21 16.19 28.32
C ALA A 14 -3.61 16.08 29.77
N ASP A 15 -3.79 14.94 30.40
CA ASP A 15 -3.23 14.61 31.75
C ASP A 15 -1.85 13.95 31.65
N GLY A 16 -1.25 13.89 30.45
CA GLY A 16 0.09 13.34 30.20
C GLY A 16 0.15 11.80 30.16
N GLN A 17 -0.99 11.12 30.15
CA GLN A 17 -1.02 9.66 30.04
C GLN A 17 -0.92 9.23 28.58
N THR A 18 -0.25 8.10 28.31
CA THR A 18 -0.22 7.54 26.96
C THR A 18 -1.61 7.08 26.51
N ARG A 19 -1.94 7.35 25.25
CA ARG A 19 -3.12 6.79 24.57
C ARG A 19 -2.80 5.53 23.78
N ILE A 20 -1.53 5.11 23.79
CA ILE A 20 -1.10 3.87 23.16
C ILE A 20 -1.41 2.73 24.12
N VAL A 21 -2.29 1.83 23.71
CA VAL A 21 -2.73 0.70 24.52
C VAL A 21 -1.76 -0.47 24.46
N GLU A 22 -1.12 -0.68 23.31
CA GLU A 22 -0.16 -1.76 23.12
C GLU A 22 0.70 -1.50 21.88
N ILE A 23 1.97 -1.91 21.94
CA ILE A 23 2.89 -1.92 20.81
C ILE A 23 3.44 -3.33 20.64
N TRP A 24 3.24 -3.95 19.47
CA TRP A 24 4.00 -5.14 19.10
C TRP A 24 5.17 -4.75 18.21
N ASP A 25 6.37 -4.85 18.71
CA ASP A 25 7.60 -4.65 17.94
C ASP A 25 8.10 -6.00 17.41
N GLN A 26 7.94 -6.24 16.12
CA GLN A 26 8.39 -7.47 15.45
C GLN A 26 9.92 -7.54 15.31
N THR A 27 10.64 -6.43 15.57
CA THR A 27 12.11 -6.36 15.42
C THR A 27 12.87 -6.79 16.66
N VAL A 28 12.24 -6.70 17.84
CA VAL A 28 12.85 -7.02 19.13
C VAL A 28 12.56 -8.45 19.51
N PRO A 29 13.56 -9.34 19.61
CA PRO A 29 13.33 -10.71 20.07
C PRO A 29 12.71 -10.75 21.47
N SER A 30 11.72 -11.62 21.67
CA SER A 30 11.18 -11.87 23.00
C SER A 30 12.25 -12.51 23.88
N SER A 31 12.44 -11.98 25.08
CA SER A 31 13.38 -12.55 26.08
C SER A 31 12.96 -13.94 26.57
N THR A 32 11.66 -14.25 26.49
CA THR A 32 11.06 -15.52 26.92
C THR A 32 10.75 -16.46 25.76
N GLY A 33 10.86 -15.97 24.49
CA GLY A 33 10.43 -16.71 23.30
C GLY A 33 8.91 -16.75 23.09
N ASP A 34 8.13 -16.06 23.94
CA ASP A 34 6.67 -16.12 23.99
C ASP A 34 6.01 -14.93 23.24
N GLY A 35 6.72 -14.29 22.33
CA GLY A 35 6.15 -13.22 21.49
C GLY A 35 4.94 -13.73 20.68
N PRO A 36 4.00 -12.85 20.30
CA PRO A 36 2.88 -13.20 19.44
C PRO A 36 3.40 -13.92 18.20
N PHE A 37 2.77 -15.03 17.83
CA PHE A 37 3.19 -15.85 16.69
C PHE A 37 4.66 -16.33 16.76
N GLY A 38 5.24 -16.43 17.97
CA GLY A 38 6.59 -16.95 18.21
C GLY A 38 7.74 -15.97 17.93
N TYR A 39 7.46 -14.69 17.76
CA TYR A 39 8.49 -13.65 17.57
C TYR A 39 8.03 -12.25 17.99
N GLY A 40 8.99 -11.33 18.09
CA GLY A 40 8.71 -9.95 18.49
C GLY A 40 8.45 -9.81 19.99
N THR A 41 8.32 -8.59 20.45
CA THR A 41 8.03 -8.25 21.84
C THR A 41 6.83 -7.31 21.92
N VAL A 42 5.93 -7.57 22.86
CA VAL A 42 4.77 -6.73 23.14
C VAL A 42 5.06 -5.83 24.32
N TYR A 43 4.73 -4.55 24.19
CA TYR A 43 4.81 -3.56 25.26
C TYR A 43 3.41 -3.07 25.60
N THR A 44 2.99 -3.26 26.85
CA THR A 44 1.66 -2.88 27.36
C THR A 44 1.56 -1.39 27.66
N ALA A 45 0.34 -0.88 27.82
CA ALA A 45 0.10 0.50 28.22
C ALA A 45 0.81 0.88 29.53
N GLU A 46 0.91 -0.07 30.50
CA GLU A 46 1.60 0.16 31.77
C GLU A 46 3.09 0.38 31.57
N GLN A 47 3.74 -0.47 30.77
CA GLN A 47 5.17 -0.35 30.46
C GLN A 47 5.46 0.93 29.67
N ILE A 48 4.60 1.29 28.71
CA ILE A 48 4.74 2.52 27.92
C ILE A 48 4.59 3.75 28.85
N ARG A 49 3.60 3.74 29.73
CA ARG A 49 3.39 4.81 30.72
C ARG A 49 4.58 4.98 31.67
N GLU A 50 5.13 3.87 32.14
CA GLU A 50 6.35 3.88 32.96
C GLU A 50 7.53 4.47 32.18
N ALA A 51 7.73 3.98 30.95
CA ALA A 51 8.82 4.42 30.08
C ALA A 51 8.79 5.92 29.80
N VAL A 52 7.62 6.49 29.48
CA VAL A 52 7.45 7.94 29.20
C VAL A 52 7.92 8.81 30.38
N ASN A 53 7.83 8.31 31.59
CA ASN A 53 8.25 9.04 32.78
C ASN A 53 9.72 8.82 33.17
N LEU A 54 10.47 8.00 32.47
CA LEU A 54 11.90 7.76 32.68
C LEU A 54 12.75 8.83 31.98
N GLU A 55 13.92 9.11 32.57
CA GLU A 55 14.94 9.96 31.90
C GLU A 55 15.39 9.37 30.57
N ASN A 56 15.47 8.03 30.48
CA ASN A 56 15.71 7.29 29.23
C ASN A 56 14.58 6.31 28.95
N PRO A 57 13.52 6.72 28.23
CA PRO A 57 12.38 5.87 27.92
C PRO A 57 12.74 4.57 27.20
N LEU A 58 13.73 4.63 26.29
CA LEU A 58 14.16 3.49 25.49
C LEU A 58 14.86 2.38 26.31
N SER A 59 15.22 2.64 27.56
CA SER A 59 15.76 1.59 28.45
C SER A 59 14.71 0.55 28.84
N LEU A 60 13.43 0.92 28.86
CA LEU A 60 12.32 0.02 29.19
C LEU A 60 11.54 -0.41 27.93
N VAL A 61 11.25 0.54 27.05
CA VAL A 61 10.52 0.29 25.79
C VAL A 61 11.39 0.75 24.61
N PRO A 62 12.24 -0.13 24.04
CA PRO A 62 13.23 0.25 23.01
C PRO A 62 12.60 0.42 21.61
N VAL A 63 11.34 0.76 21.54
CA VAL A 63 10.64 0.98 20.27
C VAL A 63 11.00 2.35 19.70
N THR A 64 11.38 2.36 18.43
CA THR A 64 11.75 3.59 17.70
C THR A 64 11.12 3.60 16.33
N ASP A 65 11.06 4.77 15.72
CA ASP A 65 10.67 4.98 14.33
C ASP A 65 11.70 5.89 13.63
N PRO A 66 12.81 5.32 13.11
CA PRO A 66 13.85 6.10 12.46
C PRO A 66 13.38 6.86 11.22
N GLU A 67 12.42 6.29 10.47
CA GLU A 67 11.83 6.87 9.26
C GLU A 67 10.79 7.96 9.59
N GLY A 68 10.19 7.87 10.77
CA GLY A 68 9.12 8.76 11.20
C GLY A 68 7.83 8.63 10.39
N HIS A 69 7.68 7.58 9.57
CA HIS A 69 6.48 7.39 8.77
C HIS A 69 5.32 6.90 9.64
N GLY A 70 5.51 5.84 10.42
CA GLY A 70 4.46 5.32 11.31
C GLY A 70 4.04 6.34 12.37
N THR A 71 4.99 7.11 12.94
CA THR A 71 4.73 8.22 13.84
C THR A 71 3.83 9.27 13.20
N PHE A 72 4.16 9.66 11.96
CA PHE A 72 3.37 10.65 11.23
C PHE A 72 1.95 10.16 10.95
N ILE A 73 1.81 8.93 10.44
CA ILE A 73 0.52 8.33 10.10
C ILE A 73 -0.38 8.17 11.34
N ALA A 74 0.17 7.63 12.44
CA ALA A 74 -0.57 7.51 13.70
C ALA A 74 -1.01 8.88 14.24
N GLY A 75 -0.14 9.90 14.11
CA GLY A 75 -0.47 11.25 14.53
C GLY A 75 -1.57 11.89 13.69
N VAL A 76 -1.49 11.82 12.37
CA VAL A 76 -2.54 12.35 11.47
C VAL A 76 -3.88 11.66 11.71
N ALA A 77 -3.88 10.35 11.94
CA ALA A 77 -5.10 9.59 12.23
C ALA A 77 -5.67 9.95 13.62
N ALA A 78 -4.83 10.01 14.66
CA ALA A 78 -5.29 10.00 16.05
C ALA A 78 -4.46 10.88 17.02
N GLY A 79 -3.65 11.81 16.52
CA GLY A 79 -2.79 12.64 17.37
C GLY A 79 -3.58 13.63 18.21
N SER A 80 -3.13 13.86 19.47
CA SER A 80 -3.68 14.85 20.37
C SER A 80 -3.52 16.28 19.86
N GLU A 81 -4.41 17.17 20.25
CA GLU A 81 -4.34 18.59 19.91
C GLU A 81 -3.04 19.22 20.44
N ASN A 82 -2.35 19.94 19.56
CA ASN A 82 -1.26 20.84 19.93
C ASN A 82 -1.52 22.22 19.34
N ARG A 83 -2.05 23.12 20.14
CA ARG A 83 -2.43 24.48 19.72
C ARG A 83 -1.25 25.33 19.29
N GLN A 84 -0.06 25.12 19.86
CA GLN A 84 1.14 25.88 19.50
C GLN A 84 1.65 25.53 18.11
N GLN A 85 1.40 24.29 17.68
CA GLN A 85 1.78 23.77 16.37
C GLN A 85 0.61 23.75 15.37
N GLU A 86 -0.56 24.26 15.77
CA GLU A 86 -1.79 24.26 14.97
C GLU A 86 -2.12 22.87 14.42
N PHE A 87 -1.92 21.84 15.25
CA PHE A 87 -2.08 20.45 14.90
C PHE A 87 -3.17 19.76 15.73
N ILE A 88 -3.97 18.95 15.06
CA ILE A 88 -4.89 18.00 15.68
C ILE A 88 -5.08 16.81 14.72
N GLY A 89 -4.99 15.60 15.23
CA GLY A 89 -5.33 14.37 14.48
C GLY A 89 -6.84 14.22 14.28
N ALA A 90 -7.24 13.49 13.25
CA ALA A 90 -8.66 13.37 12.91
C ALA A 90 -9.52 12.76 14.03
N ALA A 91 -9.02 11.76 14.77
CA ALA A 91 -9.66 11.14 15.94
C ALA A 91 -8.78 11.31 17.19
N ASN A 92 -8.61 12.56 17.61
CA ASN A 92 -7.61 12.99 18.59
C ASN A 92 -7.75 12.40 20.02
N GLU A 93 -8.84 11.72 20.32
CA GLU A 93 -9.08 11.03 21.61
C GLU A 93 -9.08 9.50 21.47
N ALA A 94 -8.92 8.96 20.27
CA ALA A 94 -8.91 7.52 20.03
C ALA A 94 -7.71 6.86 20.73
N GLN A 95 -7.91 5.62 21.21
CA GLN A 95 -6.82 4.74 21.62
C GLN A 95 -6.04 4.27 20.41
N ILE A 96 -4.74 4.04 20.59
CA ILE A 96 -3.80 3.71 19.52
C ILE A 96 -3.16 2.35 19.82
N ALA A 97 -3.21 1.42 18.88
CA ALA A 97 -2.43 0.19 18.90
C ALA A 97 -1.46 0.19 17.73
N VAL A 98 -0.26 -0.31 17.93
CA VAL A 98 0.82 -0.23 16.94
C VAL A 98 1.46 -1.59 16.71
N VAL A 99 1.66 -1.92 15.42
CA VAL A 99 2.58 -2.98 15.01
C VAL A 99 3.74 -2.33 14.28
N LYS A 100 4.93 -2.43 14.85
CA LYS A 100 6.18 -2.11 14.16
C LYS A 100 6.64 -3.35 13.41
N LEU A 101 6.64 -3.24 12.09
CA LEU A 101 6.99 -4.35 11.20
C LEU A 101 8.52 -4.58 11.19
N LYS A 102 8.91 -5.84 11.12
CA LYS A 102 10.31 -6.20 10.86
C LYS A 102 10.61 -6.16 9.36
N GLU A 103 11.81 -5.77 9.03
CA GLU A 103 12.24 -5.74 7.63
C GLU A 103 12.28 -7.15 7.01
N ALA A 104 12.08 -7.18 5.70
CA ALA A 104 12.22 -8.40 4.92
C ALA A 104 13.63 -8.99 5.06
N LYS A 105 13.71 -10.32 5.10
CA LYS A 105 14.99 -11.03 5.24
C LYS A 105 15.90 -10.77 4.04
N GLN A 106 17.21 -10.69 4.28
CA GLN A 106 18.23 -10.41 3.27
C GLN A 106 18.14 -11.29 2.00
N PRO A 107 17.87 -12.62 2.09
CA PRO A 107 17.71 -13.43 0.89
C PRO A 107 16.55 -12.98 0.00
N LEU A 108 15.46 -12.48 0.60
CA LEU A 108 14.31 -11.96 -0.14
C LEU A 108 14.64 -10.60 -0.76
N GLN A 109 15.29 -9.71 -0.02
CA GLN A 109 15.78 -8.44 -0.54
C GLN A 109 16.72 -8.65 -1.75
N ASN A 110 17.64 -9.60 -1.64
CA ASN A 110 18.56 -9.95 -2.73
C ASN A 110 17.82 -10.53 -3.95
N PHE A 111 16.80 -11.37 -3.71
CA PHE A 111 16.00 -11.94 -4.79
C PHE A 111 15.28 -10.86 -5.60
N TYR A 112 14.75 -9.85 -4.94
CA TYR A 112 14.03 -8.74 -5.59
C TYR A 112 14.93 -7.56 -5.98
N PHE A 113 16.25 -7.69 -5.85
CA PHE A 113 17.21 -6.60 -6.12
C PHE A 113 16.95 -5.34 -5.31
N TYR A 114 16.43 -5.49 -4.09
CA TYR A 114 16.20 -4.35 -3.24
C TYR A 114 17.51 -3.58 -2.99
N SER A 115 17.52 -2.31 -3.35
CA SER A 115 18.66 -1.40 -3.19
C SER A 115 18.24 -0.03 -2.66
N GLY A 116 17.00 0.07 -2.18
CA GLY A 116 16.46 1.30 -1.63
C GLY A 116 17.01 1.62 -0.23
N GLU A 117 16.72 2.84 0.23
CA GLU A 117 17.10 3.31 1.57
C GLU A 117 15.98 3.11 2.59
N LYS A 118 14.74 2.88 2.13
CA LYS A 118 13.57 2.75 3.01
C LYS A 118 13.31 1.29 3.36
N PRO A 119 12.83 0.99 4.58
CA PRO A 119 12.56 -0.39 4.96
C PRO A 119 11.51 -1.05 4.07
N VAL A 120 11.71 -2.33 3.77
CA VAL A 120 10.77 -3.18 3.02
C VAL A 120 10.31 -4.34 3.89
N TYR A 121 9.08 -4.78 3.70
CA TYR A 121 8.42 -5.74 4.59
C TYR A 121 7.96 -6.98 3.83
N GLN A 122 7.85 -8.09 4.54
CA GLN A 122 7.27 -9.33 4.01
C GLN A 122 5.75 -9.33 4.25
N GLU A 123 5.00 -9.78 3.26
CA GLU A 123 3.54 -9.80 3.32
C GLU A 123 3.00 -10.63 4.49
N ASN A 124 3.63 -11.78 4.81
CA ASN A 124 3.24 -12.61 5.94
C ASN A 124 3.39 -11.90 7.30
N ASP A 125 4.39 -11.02 7.46
CA ASP A 125 4.57 -10.26 8.70
C ASP A 125 3.52 -9.15 8.84
N ILE A 126 3.05 -8.60 7.73
CA ILE A 126 1.91 -7.68 7.69
C ILE A 126 0.62 -8.43 8.08
N MET A 127 0.39 -9.61 7.50
CA MET A 127 -0.80 -10.43 7.79
C MET A 127 -0.87 -10.84 9.26
N THR A 128 0.25 -11.26 9.86
CA THR A 128 0.29 -11.57 11.29
C THR A 128 0.10 -10.32 12.15
N GLY A 129 0.60 -9.15 11.69
CA GLY A 129 0.33 -7.85 12.33
C GLY A 129 -1.15 -7.50 12.35
N ILE A 130 -1.86 -7.73 11.27
CA ILE A 130 -3.32 -7.55 11.19
C ILE A 130 -4.03 -8.49 12.16
N GLN A 131 -3.68 -9.78 12.14
CA GLN A 131 -4.28 -10.76 13.04
C GLN A 131 -4.07 -10.38 14.52
N TYR A 132 -2.86 -9.97 14.88
CA TYR A 132 -2.56 -9.48 16.22
C TYR A 132 -3.46 -8.33 16.66
N LEU A 133 -3.66 -7.32 15.80
CA LEU A 133 -4.53 -6.17 16.10
C LEU A 133 -6.00 -6.56 16.23
N VAL A 134 -6.47 -7.52 15.44
CA VAL A 134 -7.82 -8.06 15.55
C VAL A 134 -8.00 -8.78 16.91
N GLU A 135 -7.08 -9.66 17.28
CA GLU A 135 -7.09 -10.35 18.57
C GLU A 135 -6.99 -9.38 19.76
N LEU A 136 -6.22 -8.30 19.62
CA LEU A 136 -6.15 -7.22 20.62
C LEU A 136 -7.50 -6.51 20.76
N ALA A 137 -8.14 -6.14 19.66
CA ALA A 137 -9.44 -5.48 19.70
C ALA A 137 -10.53 -6.37 20.35
N GLU A 138 -10.53 -7.66 20.05
CA GLU A 138 -11.42 -8.64 20.69
C GLU A 138 -11.15 -8.73 22.21
N ARG A 139 -9.88 -8.79 22.62
CA ARG A 139 -9.48 -8.83 24.04
C ARG A 139 -9.91 -7.56 24.79
N LEU A 140 -9.78 -6.40 24.16
CA LEU A 140 -10.20 -5.11 24.70
C LEU A 140 -11.71 -4.86 24.59
N LYS A 141 -12.42 -5.63 23.75
CA LYS A 141 -13.84 -5.44 23.41
C LYS A 141 -14.11 -4.06 22.83
N LEU A 142 -13.22 -3.58 22.00
CA LEU A 142 -13.29 -2.28 21.32
C LEU A 142 -13.35 -2.47 19.80
N PRO A 143 -14.02 -1.56 19.07
CA PRO A 143 -13.94 -1.56 17.63
C PRO A 143 -12.53 -1.17 17.17
N LEU A 144 -12.16 -1.61 15.97
CA LEU A 144 -10.85 -1.43 15.39
C LEU A 144 -10.93 -0.76 14.02
N VAL A 145 -10.14 0.30 13.82
CA VAL A 145 -9.85 0.82 12.49
C VAL A 145 -8.41 0.50 12.16
N LEU A 146 -8.20 -0.39 11.20
CA LEU A 146 -6.89 -0.74 10.66
C LEU A 146 -6.49 0.29 9.59
N CYS A 147 -5.33 0.93 9.77
CA CYS A 147 -4.74 1.84 8.78
C CYS A 147 -3.49 1.19 8.17
N LEU A 148 -3.57 0.76 6.92
CA LEU A 148 -2.48 0.15 6.17
C LEU A 148 -1.91 1.19 5.19
N ALA A 149 -0.94 1.97 5.66
CA ALA A 149 -0.34 3.06 4.89
C ALA A 149 0.90 2.63 4.08
N LEU A 150 0.86 1.42 3.53
CA LEU A 150 1.91 0.79 2.74
C LEU A 150 1.32 0.10 1.51
N GLY A 151 2.16 -0.25 0.54
CA GLY A 151 1.67 -0.91 -0.66
C GLY A 151 2.78 -1.44 -1.56
N SER A 152 2.39 -2.23 -2.57
CA SER A 152 3.27 -2.84 -3.56
C SER A 152 2.63 -2.84 -4.95
N ASN A 153 3.47 -2.78 -6.01
CA ASN A 153 3.05 -3.05 -7.38
C ASN A 153 3.05 -4.55 -7.73
N GLN A 154 3.44 -5.41 -6.79
CA GLN A 154 3.38 -6.85 -7.00
C GLN A 154 1.94 -7.35 -6.91
N GLY A 155 1.62 -8.36 -7.72
CA GLY A 155 0.30 -8.96 -7.76
C GLY A 155 -0.53 -8.56 -8.96
N ASP A 156 -1.70 -9.14 -9.04
CA ASP A 156 -2.58 -9.07 -10.22
C ASP A 156 -3.35 -7.76 -10.40
N HIS A 157 -3.26 -6.84 -9.45
CA HIS A 157 -4.03 -5.57 -9.39
C HIS A 157 -5.56 -5.76 -9.52
N MET A 158 -6.08 -6.88 -9.02
CA MET A 158 -7.51 -7.19 -8.96
C MET A 158 -8.03 -7.50 -7.55
N GLY A 159 -7.12 -7.52 -6.56
CA GLY A 159 -7.48 -7.78 -5.17
C GLY A 159 -7.48 -9.27 -4.79
N TYR A 160 -6.55 -10.07 -5.32
CA TYR A 160 -6.43 -11.50 -5.04
C TYR A 160 -5.07 -11.92 -4.46
N THR A 161 -4.28 -10.99 -3.92
CA THR A 161 -3.06 -11.35 -3.18
C THR A 161 -3.42 -12.04 -1.86
N PRO A 162 -2.51 -12.77 -1.20
CA PRO A 162 -2.76 -13.36 0.12
C PRO A 162 -3.19 -12.31 1.17
N LEU A 163 -2.63 -11.11 1.12
CA LEU A 163 -3.04 -9.99 1.98
C LEU A 163 -4.48 -9.55 1.68
N ASP A 164 -4.86 -9.45 0.41
CA ASP A 164 -6.23 -9.10 0.01
C ASP A 164 -7.25 -10.13 0.53
N LEU A 165 -6.91 -11.42 0.44
CA LEU A 165 -7.75 -12.51 0.96
C LEU A 165 -7.85 -12.49 2.50
N THR A 166 -6.81 -12.01 3.18
CA THR A 166 -6.85 -11.79 4.63
C THR A 166 -7.82 -10.67 4.97
N LEU A 167 -7.74 -9.54 4.25
CA LEU A 167 -8.63 -8.39 4.43
C LEU A 167 -10.09 -8.70 4.05
N GLN A 168 -10.30 -9.56 3.06
CA GLN A 168 -11.64 -10.03 2.68
C GLN A 168 -12.38 -10.67 3.85
N ARG A 169 -11.69 -11.42 4.69
CA ARG A 169 -12.30 -12.07 5.87
C ARG A 169 -12.79 -11.06 6.91
N LEU A 170 -12.27 -9.84 6.88
CA LEU A 170 -12.60 -8.77 7.81
C LEU A 170 -13.67 -7.81 7.29
N ASP A 171 -13.96 -7.81 5.99
CA ASP A 171 -14.82 -6.80 5.32
C ASP A 171 -16.21 -6.68 5.94
N THR A 172 -16.82 -7.80 6.31
CA THR A 172 -18.17 -7.85 6.88
C THR A 172 -18.21 -8.04 8.39
N VAL A 173 -17.04 -8.07 9.06
CA VAL A 173 -16.95 -8.24 10.51
C VAL A 173 -17.37 -6.93 11.20
N PRO A 174 -18.46 -6.92 11.99
CA PRO A 174 -18.88 -5.73 12.71
C PRO A 174 -17.79 -5.27 13.70
N GLY A 175 -17.49 -3.99 13.67
CA GLY A 175 -16.46 -3.41 14.54
C GLY A 175 -15.06 -3.41 13.96
N ILE A 176 -14.85 -3.93 12.77
CA ILE A 176 -13.56 -3.87 12.07
C ILE A 176 -13.70 -3.08 10.78
N VAL A 177 -12.86 -2.07 10.60
CA VAL A 177 -12.77 -1.25 9.39
C VAL A 177 -11.34 -1.21 8.90
N CYS A 178 -11.14 -1.55 7.62
CA CYS A 178 -9.83 -1.57 6.96
C CYS A 178 -9.70 -0.40 5.98
N VAL A 179 -8.71 0.47 6.20
CA VAL A 179 -8.37 1.62 5.34
C VAL A 179 -6.98 1.45 4.79
N THR A 180 -6.82 1.70 3.49
CA THR A 180 -5.52 1.58 2.80
C THR A 180 -5.23 2.80 1.94
N ALA A 181 -3.94 2.98 1.62
CA ALA A 181 -3.48 3.99 0.68
C ALA A 181 -3.65 3.52 -0.78
N ALA A 182 -3.94 4.43 -1.69
CA ALA A 182 -4.02 4.13 -3.12
C ALA A 182 -2.63 3.89 -3.77
N GLY A 183 -1.55 4.24 -3.09
CA GLY A 183 -0.19 4.23 -3.62
C GLY A 183 0.19 5.54 -4.31
N ASN A 184 1.49 5.71 -4.57
CA ASN A 184 2.05 6.96 -5.09
C ASN A 184 2.77 6.76 -6.44
N GLU A 185 2.19 5.91 -7.32
CA GLU A 185 2.87 5.41 -8.52
C GLU A 185 2.35 6.00 -9.85
N ALA A 186 1.24 6.76 -9.86
CA ALA A 186 0.63 7.27 -11.11
C ALA A 186 1.59 8.15 -11.95
N GLY A 187 2.45 8.94 -11.29
CA GLY A 187 3.44 9.80 -11.95
C GLY A 187 4.84 9.18 -12.09
N LYS A 188 5.01 7.88 -11.81
CA LYS A 188 6.34 7.25 -11.70
C LYS A 188 6.79 6.44 -12.92
N ALA A 189 5.92 6.31 -13.92
CA ALA A 189 6.20 5.54 -15.13
C ALA A 189 6.51 4.05 -14.86
N HIS A 190 5.89 3.45 -13.84
CA HIS A 190 6.09 2.07 -13.45
C HIS A 190 4.98 1.12 -13.91
N HIS A 191 4.02 1.61 -14.69
CA HIS A 191 2.98 0.81 -15.30
C HIS A 191 2.93 1.03 -16.81
N TYR A 192 2.76 -0.05 -17.55
CA TYR A 192 2.52 -0.07 -18.99
C TYR A 192 1.25 -0.87 -19.29
N PHE A 193 0.36 -0.28 -20.09
CA PHE A 193 -0.79 -0.96 -20.66
C PHE A 193 -0.60 -1.17 -22.13
N GLY A 194 -0.78 -2.39 -22.61
CA GLY A 194 -0.58 -2.76 -24.01
C GLY A 194 -1.66 -3.62 -24.61
N ASN A 195 -1.67 -3.63 -25.94
CA ASN A 195 -2.54 -4.48 -26.75
C ASN A 195 -1.71 -5.21 -27.79
N VAL A 196 -2.02 -6.48 -28.01
CA VAL A 196 -1.47 -7.30 -29.09
C VAL A 196 -2.61 -7.75 -29.99
N THR A 197 -2.40 -7.67 -31.29
CA THR A 197 -3.36 -8.16 -32.29
C THR A 197 -2.68 -9.21 -33.16
N GLY A 198 -3.05 -10.48 -32.98
CA GLY A 198 -2.55 -11.61 -33.77
C GLY A 198 -1.14 -12.09 -33.40
N TYR A 199 -0.73 -13.17 -34.08
CA TYR A 199 0.52 -13.90 -33.82
C TYR A 199 1.79 -13.23 -34.35
N THR A 200 1.68 -12.36 -35.34
CA THR A 200 2.79 -11.94 -36.21
C THR A 200 3.36 -10.58 -35.83
N GLN A 201 2.60 -9.76 -35.10
CA GLN A 201 3.02 -8.42 -34.72
C GLN A 201 3.02 -8.29 -33.19
N PRO A 202 4.18 -8.45 -32.54
CA PRO A 202 4.28 -8.25 -31.11
C PRO A 202 4.11 -6.77 -30.73
N ALA A 203 3.60 -6.53 -29.53
CA ALA A 203 3.73 -5.22 -28.90
C ALA A 203 5.15 -5.05 -28.38
N SER A 204 5.73 -3.88 -28.59
CA SER A 204 7.05 -3.52 -28.09
C SER A 204 6.90 -2.67 -26.84
N VAL A 205 7.46 -3.15 -25.73
CA VAL A 205 7.50 -2.44 -24.46
C VAL A 205 8.93 -2.02 -24.18
N GLU A 206 9.18 -0.72 -24.10
CA GLU A 206 10.51 -0.17 -23.90
C GLU A 206 10.69 0.26 -22.44
N ILE A 207 11.80 -0.20 -21.85
CA ILE A 207 12.20 0.08 -20.47
C ILE A 207 13.55 0.78 -20.52
N LEU A 208 13.63 1.95 -19.90
CA LEU A 208 14.89 2.65 -19.66
C LEU A 208 15.55 2.08 -18.41
N VAL A 209 16.77 1.58 -18.55
CA VAL A 209 17.59 1.07 -17.46
C VAL A 209 18.78 2.04 -17.25
N PRO A 210 18.95 2.61 -16.04
CA PRO A 210 20.05 3.52 -15.74
C PRO A 210 21.38 2.79 -15.53
N GLU A 211 22.47 3.56 -15.53
CA GLU A 211 23.79 3.04 -15.12
C GLU A 211 23.80 2.56 -13.67
N GLY A 212 24.57 1.52 -13.40
CA GLY A 212 24.75 0.98 -12.05
C GLY A 212 23.56 0.19 -11.50
N CYS A 213 22.56 -0.13 -12.32
CA CYS A 213 21.43 -0.97 -11.92
C CYS A 213 21.90 -2.42 -11.67
N PRO A 214 21.80 -2.95 -10.43
CA PRO A 214 22.21 -4.33 -10.14
C PRO A 214 21.24 -5.36 -10.69
N GLY A 215 19.99 -4.96 -10.90
CA GLY A 215 18.88 -5.77 -11.37
C GLY A 215 17.54 -5.17 -11.03
N PHE A 216 16.52 -5.69 -11.65
CA PHE A 216 15.12 -5.38 -11.35
C PHE A 216 14.22 -6.53 -11.78
N PHE A 217 12.97 -6.49 -11.34
CA PHE A 217 11.95 -7.41 -11.83
C PHE A 217 10.80 -6.65 -12.48
N ALA A 218 10.03 -7.36 -13.29
CA ALA A 218 8.78 -6.88 -13.86
C ALA A 218 7.75 -8.00 -13.88
N GLU A 219 6.50 -7.67 -13.70
CA GLU A 219 5.37 -8.60 -13.77
C GLU A 219 4.47 -8.23 -14.94
N LEU A 220 4.33 -9.15 -15.90
CA LEU A 220 3.33 -9.04 -16.96
C LEU A 220 2.12 -9.90 -16.61
N TRP A 221 0.96 -9.27 -16.64
CA TRP A 221 -0.31 -9.90 -16.34
C TRP A 221 -1.28 -9.83 -17.53
N GLY A 222 -1.88 -10.98 -17.84
CA GLY A 222 -2.86 -11.11 -18.92
C GLY A 222 -4.12 -11.86 -18.46
N PHE A 223 -5.22 -11.64 -19.15
CA PHE A 223 -6.48 -12.34 -18.90
C PHE A 223 -6.62 -13.61 -19.78
N PRO A 224 -7.16 -14.71 -19.23
CA PRO A 224 -7.56 -15.83 -20.07
C PRO A 224 -8.73 -15.44 -20.99
N PRO A 225 -8.94 -16.11 -22.14
CA PRO A 225 -8.23 -17.31 -22.58
C PRO A 225 -6.90 -17.03 -23.29
N GLU A 226 -6.47 -15.78 -23.37
CA GLU A 226 -5.28 -15.41 -24.10
C GLU A 226 -4.02 -15.82 -23.34
N LEU A 227 -3.06 -16.36 -24.08
CA LEU A 227 -1.74 -16.70 -23.55
C LEU A 227 -0.69 -15.79 -24.18
N PHE A 228 0.03 -15.11 -23.32
CA PHE A 228 1.13 -14.25 -23.71
C PHE A 228 2.46 -14.99 -23.62
N SER A 229 3.41 -14.55 -24.42
CA SER A 229 4.80 -14.97 -24.41
C SER A 229 5.68 -13.81 -24.80
N VAL A 230 6.96 -13.86 -24.43
CA VAL A 230 7.87 -12.73 -24.60
C VAL A 230 9.11 -13.09 -25.41
N GLY A 231 9.71 -12.09 -26.01
CA GLY A 231 11.04 -12.06 -26.56
C GLY A 231 11.71 -10.76 -26.14
N PHE A 232 13.00 -10.60 -26.42
CA PHE A 232 13.74 -9.46 -25.92
C PHE A 232 14.68 -8.87 -26.98
N ARG A 233 14.93 -7.57 -26.89
CA ARG A 233 16.04 -6.90 -27.54
C ARG A 233 16.78 -6.05 -26.53
N SER A 234 18.10 -6.26 -26.46
CA SER A 234 18.99 -5.53 -25.55
C SER A 234 19.40 -4.17 -26.12
N PRO A 235 19.99 -3.30 -25.31
CA PRO A 235 20.53 -2.00 -25.77
C PRO A 235 21.60 -2.13 -26.86
N SER A 236 22.41 -3.21 -26.87
CA SER A 236 23.40 -3.49 -27.93
C SER A 236 22.78 -3.98 -29.23
N GLY A 237 21.48 -4.30 -29.23
CA GLY A 237 20.76 -4.83 -30.39
C GLY A 237 20.71 -6.35 -30.45
N GLU A 238 21.22 -7.08 -29.45
CA GLU A 238 21.07 -8.54 -29.37
C GLU A 238 19.60 -8.92 -29.22
N ILE A 239 19.14 -9.88 -30.03
CA ILE A 239 17.71 -10.27 -30.09
C ILE A 239 17.57 -11.71 -29.59
N ILE A 240 16.70 -11.88 -28.61
CA ILE A 240 16.16 -13.18 -28.20
C ILE A 240 14.75 -13.30 -28.78
N PRO A 241 14.54 -14.27 -29.69
CA PRO A 241 13.24 -14.46 -30.32
C PRO A 241 12.19 -14.92 -29.29
N ARG A 242 10.93 -14.98 -29.73
CA ARG A 242 9.80 -15.45 -28.91
C ARG A 242 10.14 -16.72 -28.14
N ILE A 243 9.99 -16.67 -26.81
CA ILE A 243 10.15 -17.79 -25.90
C ILE A 243 8.77 -18.33 -25.55
N PRO A 244 8.42 -19.57 -25.97
CA PRO A 244 7.12 -20.16 -25.66
C PRO A 244 6.90 -20.31 -24.17
N ALA A 245 5.64 -20.10 -23.73
CA ALA A 245 5.25 -20.35 -22.35
C ALA A 245 5.46 -21.83 -21.98
N ARG A 246 6.22 -22.07 -20.93
CA ARG A 246 6.47 -23.39 -20.33
C ARG A 246 6.11 -23.34 -18.86
N LEU A 247 5.16 -24.16 -18.47
CA LEU A 247 4.68 -24.21 -17.09
C LEU A 247 5.77 -24.60 -16.09
N GLY A 248 5.87 -23.83 -15.00
CA GLY A 248 6.53 -24.22 -13.75
C GLY A 248 8.05 -24.29 -13.78
N GLN A 249 8.72 -23.77 -14.83
CA GLN A 249 10.18 -23.77 -14.92
C GLN A 249 10.71 -22.36 -15.08
N MET A 250 11.65 -21.99 -14.18
CA MET A 250 12.47 -20.81 -14.38
C MET A 250 13.40 -21.04 -15.57
N GLN A 251 13.36 -20.18 -16.56
CA GLN A 251 14.21 -20.20 -17.72
C GLN A 251 15.26 -19.11 -17.58
N ASN A 252 16.52 -19.44 -17.73
CA ASN A 252 17.63 -18.48 -17.72
C ASN A 252 17.98 -18.13 -19.18
N ILE A 253 17.84 -16.88 -19.56
CA ILE A 253 18.04 -16.35 -20.88
C ILE A 253 19.31 -15.49 -20.89
N PRO A 254 20.46 -16.03 -21.32
CA PRO A 254 21.70 -15.28 -21.35
C PRO A 254 21.76 -14.35 -22.57
N PHE A 255 22.33 -13.16 -22.36
CA PHE A 255 22.80 -12.25 -23.39
C PHE A 255 24.32 -12.27 -23.43
N PHE A 256 24.89 -12.43 -24.60
CA PHE A 256 26.34 -12.58 -24.75
C PHE A 256 27.04 -11.24 -24.95
N LEU A 257 26.42 -10.31 -25.68
CA LEU A 257 27.00 -8.99 -25.90
C LEU A 257 26.85 -8.07 -24.69
N ASP A 258 25.74 -8.20 -23.98
CA ASP A 258 25.38 -7.31 -22.85
C ASP A 258 25.77 -7.87 -21.47
N ARG A 259 26.30 -9.10 -21.39
CA ARG A 259 26.65 -9.78 -20.10
C ARG A 259 25.50 -9.81 -19.09
N THR A 260 24.31 -9.72 -19.59
CA THR A 260 23.05 -9.75 -18.82
C THR A 260 22.41 -11.13 -18.92
N HIS A 261 21.67 -11.54 -17.94
CA HIS A 261 20.70 -12.63 -18.14
C HIS A 261 19.33 -12.23 -17.58
N ILE A 262 18.30 -12.80 -18.21
CA ILE A 262 16.92 -12.62 -17.77
C ILE A 262 16.40 -13.96 -17.27
N GLU A 263 15.96 -14.00 -16.02
CA GLU A 263 15.25 -15.14 -15.47
C GLU A 263 13.75 -14.94 -15.75
N LEU A 264 13.18 -15.89 -16.47
CA LEU A 264 11.82 -15.86 -16.99
C LEU A 264 11.01 -17.01 -16.40
N TYR A 265 9.89 -16.69 -15.76
CA TYR A 265 8.97 -17.67 -15.21
C TYR A 265 7.55 -17.43 -15.75
N TYR A 266 6.89 -18.51 -16.20
CA TYR A 266 5.51 -18.49 -16.65
C TYR A 266 4.60 -19.20 -15.66
N GLU A 267 3.67 -18.49 -15.08
CA GLU A 267 2.50 -19.04 -14.40
C GLU A 267 1.29 -18.82 -15.31
N VAL A 268 0.89 -19.89 -16.01
CA VAL A 268 -0.14 -19.79 -17.06
C VAL A 268 -1.51 -19.52 -16.48
N ILE A 269 -1.80 -20.05 -15.28
CA ILE A 269 -3.03 -19.81 -14.54
C ILE A 269 -2.67 -19.64 -13.07
N GLN A 270 -2.67 -18.41 -12.61
CA GLN A 270 -2.49 -18.09 -11.20
C GLN A 270 -3.74 -18.53 -10.42
N SER A 271 -3.54 -19.27 -9.34
CA SER A 271 -4.60 -20.05 -8.67
C SER A 271 -5.74 -19.20 -8.08
N THR A 272 -5.47 -17.95 -7.68
CA THR A 272 -6.46 -17.08 -7.03
C THR A 272 -7.20 -16.19 -8.02
N SER A 273 -6.52 -15.67 -9.04
CA SER A 273 -7.10 -14.72 -10.00
C SER A 273 -7.47 -15.35 -11.35
N GLY A 274 -6.98 -16.56 -11.64
CA GLY A 274 -7.11 -17.19 -12.95
C GLY A 274 -6.31 -16.53 -14.07
N SER A 275 -5.55 -15.48 -13.77
CA SER A 275 -4.76 -14.71 -14.73
C SER A 275 -3.44 -15.39 -15.05
N GLN A 276 -2.88 -15.09 -16.23
CA GLN A 276 -1.49 -15.43 -16.52
C GLN A 276 -0.54 -14.40 -15.90
N LEU A 277 0.53 -14.89 -15.24
CA LEU A 277 1.69 -14.11 -14.83
C LEU A 277 2.91 -14.53 -15.65
N ILE A 278 3.63 -13.54 -16.19
CA ILE A 278 4.99 -13.70 -16.67
C ILE A 278 5.89 -12.87 -15.75
N PHE A 279 6.70 -13.56 -14.93
CA PHE A 279 7.63 -12.92 -14.02
C PHE A 279 9.00 -12.85 -14.65
N LEU A 280 9.59 -11.66 -14.68
CA LEU A 280 10.84 -11.33 -15.35
C LEU A 280 11.82 -10.76 -14.33
N ARG A 281 13.00 -11.37 -14.20
CA ARG A 281 14.11 -10.81 -13.41
C ARG A 281 15.29 -10.50 -14.34
N PHE A 282 15.62 -9.21 -14.44
CA PHE A 282 16.78 -8.74 -15.18
C PHE A 282 17.97 -8.67 -14.23
N VAL A 283 18.96 -9.50 -14.45
CA VAL A 283 20.16 -9.60 -13.60
C VAL A 283 21.32 -8.91 -14.29
N MET A 284 21.91 -7.91 -13.62
CA MET A 284 22.99 -7.05 -14.15
C MET A 284 22.69 -6.49 -15.55
N PRO A 285 21.55 -5.81 -15.72
CA PRO A 285 21.16 -5.32 -17.03
C PRO A 285 22.12 -4.22 -17.50
N THR A 286 22.54 -4.31 -18.75
CA THR A 286 23.30 -3.23 -19.40
C THR A 286 22.45 -1.96 -19.44
N PRO A 287 23.01 -0.78 -19.11
CA PRO A 287 22.28 0.49 -19.20
C PRO A 287 21.82 0.79 -20.62
N GLY A 288 20.64 1.41 -20.74
CA GLY A 288 20.03 1.77 -22.01
C GLY A 288 18.60 1.31 -22.13
N ILE A 289 18.11 1.23 -23.37
CA ILE A 289 16.72 0.88 -23.66
C ILE A 289 16.63 -0.63 -23.93
N TRP A 290 15.96 -1.34 -23.02
CA TRP A 290 15.56 -2.72 -23.21
C TRP A 290 14.16 -2.78 -23.85
N THR A 291 13.95 -3.68 -24.80
CA THR A 291 12.64 -3.91 -25.40
C THR A 291 12.15 -5.31 -25.07
N ILE A 292 10.97 -5.39 -24.46
CA ILE A 292 10.22 -6.64 -24.31
C ILE A 292 9.23 -6.73 -25.49
N GLN A 293 9.36 -7.78 -26.29
CA GLN A 293 8.41 -8.10 -27.33
C GLN A 293 7.32 -9.01 -26.78
N VAL A 294 6.08 -8.55 -26.71
CA VAL A 294 4.95 -9.30 -26.16
C VAL A 294 4.10 -9.88 -27.29
N TYR A 295 3.93 -11.19 -27.29
CA TYR A 295 3.15 -11.94 -28.29
C TYR A 295 1.90 -12.53 -27.64
N ALA A 296 0.77 -12.52 -28.34
CA ALA A 296 -0.44 -13.23 -27.93
C ALA A 296 -0.60 -14.55 -28.72
N SER A 297 -1.32 -15.52 -28.15
CA SER A 297 -1.60 -16.81 -28.80
C SER A 297 -2.79 -16.77 -29.75
N GLY A 298 -3.70 -15.82 -29.58
CA GLY A 298 -4.93 -15.67 -30.36
C GLY A 298 -4.85 -14.66 -31.51
N ASN A 299 -5.92 -14.61 -32.29
CA ASN A 299 -6.08 -13.63 -33.36
C ASN A 299 -6.96 -12.43 -32.98
N THR A 300 -7.41 -12.37 -31.74
CA THR A 300 -8.18 -11.27 -31.18
C THR A 300 -7.25 -10.22 -30.58
N ARG A 301 -7.76 -9.01 -30.42
CA ARG A 301 -7.06 -7.96 -29.67
C ARG A 301 -7.03 -8.37 -28.20
N SER A 302 -5.83 -8.53 -27.66
CA SER A 302 -5.59 -9.03 -26.32
C SER A 302 -4.85 -7.99 -25.50
N GLU A 303 -5.36 -7.71 -24.32
CA GLU A 303 -4.86 -6.67 -23.41
C GLU A 303 -3.94 -7.29 -22.35
N PHE A 304 -2.84 -6.59 -22.04
CA PHE A 304 -1.90 -6.97 -20.99
C PHE A 304 -1.40 -5.74 -20.27
N HIS A 305 -0.94 -5.97 -19.05
CA HIS A 305 -0.34 -4.96 -18.21
C HIS A 305 1.06 -5.40 -17.79
N LEU A 306 1.99 -4.45 -17.66
CA LEU A 306 3.28 -4.66 -17.01
C LEU A 306 3.45 -3.68 -15.86
N TRP A 307 3.98 -4.17 -14.74
CA TRP A 307 4.39 -3.33 -13.62
C TRP A 307 5.87 -3.55 -13.30
N LEU A 308 6.55 -2.46 -13.06
CA LEU A 308 7.85 -2.39 -12.39
C LEU A 308 7.63 -2.27 -10.87
N PRO A 309 8.64 -2.54 -10.04
CA PRO A 309 8.54 -2.30 -8.60
C PRO A 309 8.17 -0.85 -8.28
N ILE A 310 7.59 -0.63 -7.08
CA ILE A 310 7.29 0.72 -6.60
C ILE A 310 8.55 1.58 -6.48
N SER A 311 8.34 2.90 -6.52
CA SER A 311 9.40 3.89 -6.30
C SER A 311 10.14 3.65 -4.99
N GLY A 312 11.47 3.68 -5.05
CA GLY A 312 12.35 3.49 -3.90
C GLY A 312 12.64 2.02 -3.55
N PHE A 313 12.07 1.07 -4.29
CA PHE A 313 12.35 -0.35 -4.10
C PHE A 313 13.64 -0.78 -4.81
N VAL A 314 13.79 -0.43 -6.08
CA VAL A 314 15.03 -0.64 -6.85
C VAL A 314 15.68 0.70 -7.17
N SER A 315 16.89 0.67 -7.72
CA SER A 315 17.62 1.90 -8.08
C SER A 315 16.71 2.86 -8.85
N SER A 316 16.74 4.10 -8.49
CA SER A 316 15.95 5.18 -9.05
C SER A 316 16.13 5.29 -10.56
N ASN A 317 15.06 5.55 -11.29
CA ASN A 317 14.99 5.87 -12.71
C ASN A 317 14.86 4.70 -13.69
N ILE A 318 14.53 3.47 -13.26
CA ILE A 318 13.97 2.47 -14.16
C ILE A 318 12.56 2.89 -14.48
N SER A 319 12.20 2.96 -15.77
CA SER A 319 10.86 3.42 -16.15
C SER A 319 10.47 2.90 -17.53
N PHE A 320 9.19 2.77 -17.77
CA PHE A 320 8.67 2.62 -19.14
C PHE A 320 8.79 3.92 -19.91
N LEU A 321 9.16 3.86 -21.19
CA LEU A 321 9.21 5.05 -22.06
C LEU A 321 7.81 5.53 -22.47
N MET A 322 6.83 4.63 -22.51
CA MET A 322 5.43 4.95 -22.79
C MET A 322 4.52 4.44 -21.65
N PRO A 323 4.59 5.04 -20.47
CA PRO A 323 3.83 4.59 -19.31
C PRO A 323 2.34 4.94 -19.43
N ASP A 324 1.50 4.14 -18.77
CA ASP A 324 0.10 4.46 -18.53
C ASP A 324 -0.09 4.87 -17.05
N PRO A 325 -0.61 6.06 -16.75
CA PRO A 325 -0.79 6.54 -15.38
C PRO A 325 -1.99 5.91 -14.67
N TYR A 326 -2.83 5.16 -15.38
CA TYR A 326 -4.00 4.48 -14.82
C TYR A 326 -3.67 3.04 -14.40
N THR A 327 -4.58 2.43 -13.63
CA THR A 327 -4.38 1.10 -13.03
C THR A 327 -3.08 1.02 -12.20
N THR A 328 -2.81 2.10 -11.47
CA THR A 328 -1.62 2.30 -10.63
C THR A 328 -1.94 2.27 -9.14
N ILE A 329 -3.14 1.80 -8.77
CA ILE A 329 -3.46 1.50 -7.38
C ILE A 329 -2.57 0.33 -6.93
N THR A 330 -1.84 0.52 -5.83
CA THR A 330 -0.98 -0.53 -5.26
C THR A 330 -1.78 -1.52 -4.42
N ALA A 331 -1.34 -2.78 -4.33
CA ALA A 331 -1.90 -3.73 -3.37
C ALA A 331 -1.54 -3.30 -1.93
N PRO A 332 -2.45 -3.41 -0.92
CA PRO A 332 -3.79 -3.98 -1.01
C PRO A 332 -4.90 -2.97 -1.38
N GLY A 333 -4.56 -1.76 -1.84
CA GLY A 333 -5.55 -0.72 -2.18
C GLY A 333 -6.45 -1.09 -3.37
N ASN A 334 -6.05 -2.05 -4.20
CA ASN A 334 -6.85 -2.58 -5.30
C ASN A 334 -7.90 -3.62 -4.85
N SER A 335 -7.90 -4.00 -3.57
CA SER A 335 -8.89 -4.92 -3.01
C SER A 335 -10.29 -4.27 -2.90
N PRO A 336 -11.35 -4.97 -3.29
CA PRO A 336 -12.72 -4.49 -3.09
C PRO A 336 -13.14 -4.44 -1.61
N TYR A 337 -12.40 -5.12 -0.75
CA TYR A 337 -12.74 -5.37 0.65
C TYR A 337 -12.14 -4.36 1.63
N VAL A 338 -11.54 -3.30 1.13
CA VAL A 338 -10.95 -2.22 1.92
C VAL A 338 -11.45 -0.86 1.44
N ILE A 339 -11.31 0.16 2.28
CA ILE A 339 -11.51 1.56 1.90
C ILE A 339 -10.17 2.10 1.40
N THR A 340 -10.11 2.43 0.13
CA THR A 340 -8.87 2.92 -0.51
C THR A 340 -8.93 4.43 -0.68
N ALA A 341 -8.01 5.13 -0.04
CA ALA A 341 -7.92 6.58 -0.09
C ALA A 341 -6.88 7.05 -1.12
N GLY A 342 -7.32 7.80 -2.13
CA GLY A 342 -6.50 8.64 -2.98
C GLY A 342 -6.16 9.97 -2.29
N ALA A 343 -5.18 10.70 -2.82
CA ALA A 343 -4.73 11.95 -2.24
C ALA A 343 -5.01 13.16 -3.14
N TYR A 344 -5.39 14.28 -2.53
CA TYR A 344 -5.52 15.56 -3.22
C TYR A 344 -4.95 16.71 -2.38
N ASP A 345 -4.64 17.82 -3.04
CA ASP A 345 -4.23 19.07 -2.38
C ASP A 345 -5.50 19.86 -1.95
N ALA A 346 -5.70 20.01 -0.66
CA ALA A 346 -6.86 20.67 -0.10
C ALA A 346 -6.93 22.17 -0.43
N TYR A 347 -5.79 22.82 -0.72
CA TYR A 347 -5.72 24.24 -1.05
C TYR A 347 -6.04 24.50 -2.53
N SER A 348 -5.37 23.80 -3.42
CA SER A 348 -5.57 23.96 -4.87
C SER A 348 -6.77 23.18 -5.42
N LYS A 349 -7.34 22.26 -4.62
CA LYS A 349 -8.39 21.35 -5.04
C LYS A 349 -8.02 20.47 -6.23
N SER A 350 -6.72 20.23 -6.44
CA SER A 350 -6.18 19.39 -7.50
C SER A 350 -5.82 18.00 -6.97
N ILE A 351 -5.91 16.99 -7.85
CA ILE A 351 -5.45 15.64 -7.50
C ILE A 351 -3.93 15.66 -7.24
N TYR A 352 -3.45 14.92 -6.26
CA TYR A 352 -2.01 14.72 -6.08
C TYR A 352 -1.44 13.93 -7.27
N LEU A 353 -0.42 14.48 -7.92
CA LEU A 353 0.12 13.99 -9.19
C LEU A 353 0.46 12.50 -9.15
N ASN A 354 1.04 12.06 -8.04
CA ASN A 354 1.46 10.67 -7.85
C ASN A 354 0.36 9.77 -7.28
N SER A 355 -0.80 10.31 -6.85
CA SER A 355 -1.89 9.48 -6.31
C SER A 355 -2.25 8.36 -7.26
N GLY A 356 -2.26 7.13 -6.75
CA GLY A 356 -2.66 5.95 -7.52
C GLY A 356 -4.03 6.16 -8.17
N ARG A 357 -4.14 5.78 -9.44
CA ARG A 357 -5.34 5.96 -10.27
C ARG A 357 -5.90 4.62 -10.70
N GLY A 358 -7.21 4.53 -10.68
CA GLY A 358 -7.95 3.34 -11.12
C GLY A 358 -8.16 3.30 -12.65
N TYR A 359 -9.08 2.50 -13.15
CA TYR A 359 -9.74 1.48 -12.34
C TYR A 359 -8.77 0.32 -12.06
N THR A 360 -9.17 -0.64 -11.23
CA THR A 360 -8.41 -1.89 -11.11
C THR A 360 -8.42 -2.64 -12.45
N ARG A 361 -7.56 -3.65 -12.60
CA ARG A 361 -7.48 -4.43 -13.84
C ARG A 361 -8.79 -5.15 -14.18
N ASN A 362 -9.60 -5.53 -13.19
CA ASN A 362 -10.95 -6.07 -13.35
C ASN A 362 -12.07 -4.99 -13.33
N GLN A 363 -11.71 -3.73 -13.62
CA GLN A 363 -12.60 -2.57 -13.80
C GLN A 363 -13.40 -2.17 -12.55
N GLN A 364 -12.96 -2.52 -11.36
CA GLN A 364 -13.56 -1.98 -10.13
C GLN A 364 -13.13 -0.54 -9.89
N VAL A 365 -14.05 0.24 -9.30
CA VAL A 365 -13.77 1.63 -8.97
C VAL A 365 -12.80 1.69 -7.79
N LYS A 366 -11.64 2.23 -8.04
CA LYS A 366 -10.60 2.60 -7.06
C LYS A 366 -9.88 3.88 -7.56
N PRO A 367 -9.42 4.75 -6.64
CA PRO A 367 -9.67 4.71 -5.20
C PRO A 367 -11.16 4.79 -4.88
N ASP A 368 -11.59 4.42 -3.66
CA ASP A 368 -13.00 4.60 -3.27
C ASP A 368 -13.35 6.10 -3.14
N LEU A 369 -12.44 6.88 -2.57
CA LEU A 369 -12.55 8.33 -2.41
C LEU A 369 -11.15 8.96 -2.28
N CYS A 370 -11.08 10.30 -2.32
CA CYS A 370 -9.85 11.03 -2.03
C CYS A 370 -9.98 11.82 -0.72
N ALA A 371 -8.87 11.91 0.02
CA ALA A 371 -8.74 12.76 1.19
C ALA A 371 -7.54 13.71 1.05
N PRO A 372 -7.43 14.79 1.84
CA PRO A 372 -6.26 15.64 1.83
C PRO A 372 -4.98 14.83 2.06
N GLY A 373 -3.99 15.01 1.19
CA GLY A 373 -2.74 14.25 1.25
C GLY A 373 -1.53 15.04 0.73
N VAL A 374 -1.64 16.37 0.65
CA VAL A 374 -0.54 17.24 0.22
C VAL A 374 -0.32 18.34 1.25
N LYS A 375 0.93 18.51 1.68
CA LYS A 375 1.37 19.47 2.71
C LYS A 375 0.58 19.34 4.03
N VAL A 376 0.26 18.14 4.42
CA VAL A 376 -0.43 17.87 5.67
C VAL A 376 0.58 17.87 6.81
N SER A 377 0.30 18.62 7.87
CA SER A 377 1.12 18.66 9.07
C SER A 377 0.85 17.46 9.98
N GLY A 378 1.90 16.94 10.60
CA GLY A 378 1.80 15.82 11.53
C GLY A 378 3.06 15.67 12.38
N PRO A 379 3.04 14.83 13.42
CA PRO A 379 4.20 14.59 14.26
C PRO A 379 5.34 13.94 13.49
N GLY A 380 6.55 14.40 13.76
CA GLY A 380 7.78 13.83 13.23
C GLY A 380 8.57 13.08 14.30
N ILE A 381 9.85 12.92 14.06
CA ILE A 381 10.79 12.38 15.04
C ILE A 381 11.22 13.49 16.02
N ARG A 382 11.62 13.11 17.26
CA ARG A 382 12.16 14.04 18.28
C ARG A 382 11.22 15.23 18.59
N ASP A 383 9.94 14.94 18.85
CA ASP A 383 8.92 15.92 19.23
C ASP A 383 8.71 17.08 18.22
N SER A 384 9.14 16.88 16.98
CA SER A 384 8.95 17.84 15.90
C SER A 384 7.60 17.64 15.19
N TYR A 385 7.18 18.67 14.48
CA TYR A 385 6.07 18.59 13.52
C TYR A 385 6.60 18.88 12.12
N VAL A 386 6.16 18.09 11.16
CA VAL A 386 6.61 18.14 9.76
C VAL A 386 5.42 18.09 8.82
N GLN A 387 5.64 18.52 7.57
CA GLN A 387 4.65 18.32 6.51
C GLN A 387 5.06 17.15 5.61
N ARG A 388 4.08 16.34 5.23
CA ARG A 388 4.29 15.24 4.28
C ARG A 388 3.19 15.21 3.23
N ASP A 389 3.55 14.62 2.08
CA ASP A 389 2.67 14.35 0.95
C ASP A 389 2.52 12.84 0.76
N GLY A 390 1.33 12.40 0.31
CA GLY A 390 1.12 11.02 -0.10
C GLY A 390 -0.26 10.48 0.20
N THR A 391 -0.58 9.39 -0.44
CA THR A 391 -1.83 8.65 -0.20
C THR A 391 -1.85 7.96 1.17
N SER A 392 -0.68 7.72 1.78
CA SER A 392 -0.58 7.26 3.18
C SER A 392 -1.19 8.27 4.14
N VAL A 393 -0.98 9.58 3.88
CA VAL A 393 -1.56 10.68 4.67
C VAL A 393 -3.08 10.74 4.50
N ALA A 394 -3.55 10.61 3.27
CA ALA A 394 -4.99 10.54 2.96
C ALA A 394 -5.66 9.32 3.65
N ALA A 395 -4.99 8.18 3.67
CA ALA A 395 -5.45 6.98 4.37
C ALA A 395 -5.53 7.21 5.89
N ALA A 396 -4.55 7.89 6.48
CA ALA A 396 -4.55 8.23 7.90
C ALA A 396 -5.74 9.12 8.29
N LEU A 397 -6.00 10.19 7.51
CA LEU A 397 -7.18 11.04 7.71
C LEU A 397 -8.49 10.27 7.55
N THR A 398 -8.56 9.40 6.56
CA THR A 398 -9.73 8.54 6.34
C THR A 398 -9.92 7.56 7.50
N ALA A 399 -8.85 6.96 8.03
CA ALA A 399 -8.91 6.05 9.16
C ALA A 399 -9.41 6.76 10.43
N GLY A 400 -8.89 7.95 10.73
CA GLY A 400 -9.40 8.76 11.83
C GLY A 400 -10.86 9.15 11.67
N SER A 401 -11.29 9.50 10.45
CA SER A 401 -12.71 9.75 10.13
C SER A 401 -13.60 8.52 10.36
N CYS A 402 -13.10 7.33 10.02
CA CYS A 402 -13.77 6.06 10.31
C CYS A 402 -13.90 5.83 11.83
N ALA A 403 -12.86 6.18 12.62
CA ALA A 403 -12.92 6.04 14.08
C ALA A 403 -13.99 6.93 14.70
N LEU A 404 -14.16 8.18 14.22
CA LEU A 404 -15.25 9.06 14.65
C LEU A 404 -16.63 8.49 14.33
N LEU A 405 -16.81 7.90 13.15
CA LEU A 405 -18.07 7.24 12.77
C LEU A 405 -18.33 5.98 13.59
N MET A 406 -17.30 5.24 13.97
CA MET A 406 -17.41 4.08 14.88
C MET A 406 -17.87 4.51 16.27
N GLU A 407 -17.29 5.57 16.82
CA GLU A 407 -17.72 6.13 18.10
C GLU A 407 -19.19 6.60 18.05
N TRP A 408 -19.56 7.29 16.99
CA TRP A 408 -20.95 7.69 16.80
C TRP A 408 -21.90 6.48 16.77
N GLY A 409 -21.56 5.42 16.02
CA GLY A 409 -22.34 4.20 15.96
C GLY A 409 -22.57 3.54 17.33
N GLN A 410 -21.57 3.59 18.21
CA GLN A 410 -21.69 3.08 19.59
C GLN A 410 -22.64 3.90 20.47
N LYS A 411 -22.76 5.21 20.23
CA LYS A 411 -23.63 6.11 21.00
C LYS A 411 -25.09 6.05 20.60
N LEU A 412 -25.45 5.34 19.52
CA LEU A 412 -26.83 5.14 19.11
C LEU A 412 -27.61 4.26 20.10
N PRO A 413 -28.95 4.45 20.24
CA PRO A 413 -29.78 3.64 21.13
C PRO A 413 -29.69 2.13 20.92
N PHE A 414 -29.34 1.70 19.72
CA PHE A 414 -29.06 0.32 19.36
C PHE A 414 -27.59 0.21 18.98
N SER A 415 -26.68 0.36 19.94
CA SER A 415 -25.23 0.27 19.74
C SER A 415 -24.86 -0.67 18.58
N ARG A 416 -24.44 -0.11 17.46
CA ARG A 416 -24.10 -0.87 16.26
C ARG A 416 -22.67 -0.60 15.83
N TYR A 417 -21.91 -1.67 15.74
CA TYR A 417 -20.59 -1.60 15.14
C TYR A 417 -20.69 -1.71 13.62
N LEU A 418 -20.09 -0.77 12.91
CA LEU A 418 -20.00 -0.79 11.45
C LEU A 418 -18.89 -1.72 10.98
N SER A 419 -19.11 -2.42 9.88
CA SER A 419 -18.09 -3.18 9.16
C SER A 419 -17.40 -2.29 8.11
N THR A 420 -16.32 -2.78 7.49
CA THR A 420 -15.65 -2.08 6.37
C THR A 420 -16.63 -1.78 5.23
N TYR A 421 -17.44 -2.77 4.85
CA TYR A 421 -18.44 -2.62 3.79
C TYR A 421 -19.45 -1.50 4.09
N GLU A 422 -20.00 -1.48 5.29
CA GLU A 422 -20.98 -0.47 5.71
C GLU A 422 -20.33 0.92 5.78
N MET A 423 -19.15 1.01 6.38
CA MET A 423 -18.37 2.25 6.49
C MET A 423 -18.07 2.84 5.11
N LYS A 424 -17.61 2.02 4.18
CA LYS A 424 -17.34 2.43 2.79
C LYS A 424 -18.58 3.06 2.15
N ASN A 425 -19.73 2.43 2.27
CA ASN A 425 -20.99 2.95 1.71
C ASN A 425 -21.40 4.29 2.33
N LEU A 426 -21.19 4.46 3.63
CA LEU A 426 -21.45 5.73 4.30
C LEU A 426 -20.52 6.85 3.81
N LEU A 427 -19.24 6.58 3.71
CA LEU A 427 -18.25 7.53 3.21
C LEU A 427 -18.53 7.93 1.76
N ILE A 428 -18.86 6.97 0.88
CA ILE A 428 -19.23 7.23 -0.52
C ILE A 428 -20.50 8.07 -0.62
N ARG A 429 -21.49 7.83 0.23
CA ARG A 429 -22.74 8.57 0.27
C ARG A 429 -22.53 10.03 0.66
N GLY A 430 -21.63 10.30 1.61
CA GLY A 430 -21.30 11.64 2.08
C GLY A 430 -20.19 12.33 1.27
N ALA A 431 -19.59 11.67 0.28
CA ALA A 431 -18.49 12.23 -0.49
C ALA A 431 -18.92 13.47 -1.30
N ILE A 432 -18.12 14.53 -1.24
CA ILE A 432 -18.33 15.73 -2.06
C ILE A 432 -17.88 15.45 -3.49
N ARG A 433 -18.69 15.86 -4.44
CA ARG A 433 -18.46 15.72 -5.88
C ARG A 433 -18.36 17.09 -6.54
N ASN A 434 -17.33 17.29 -7.33
CA ASN A 434 -17.22 18.48 -8.17
C ASN A 434 -18.26 18.37 -9.31
N PRO A 435 -19.17 19.34 -9.50
CA PRO A 435 -20.20 19.28 -10.53
C PRO A 435 -19.65 19.26 -11.96
N ASP A 436 -18.41 19.69 -12.16
CA ASP A 436 -17.74 19.71 -13.46
C ASP A 436 -17.11 18.36 -13.86
N LEU A 437 -17.20 17.36 -12.97
CA LEU A 437 -16.62 16.03 -13.19
C LEU A 437 -17.68 14.93 -13.14
N PHE A 438 -17.48 13.90 -13.93
CA PHE A 438 -18.30 12.68 -13.82
C PHE A 438 -17.77 11.76 -12.73
N TYR A 439 -18.67 11.14 -11.97
CA TYR A 439 -18.38 10.20 -10.89
C TYR A 439 -19.15 8.89 -11.06
N PRO A 440 -18.56 7.72 -10.68
CA PRO A 440 -17.19 7.60 -10.23
C PRO A 440 -16.18 7.77 -11.38
N ASN A 441 -14.93 8.16 -11.05
CA ASN A 441 -13.87 8.25 -12.04
C ASN A 441 -12.55 7.70 -11.51
N ARG A 442 -11.55 7.59 -12.40
CA ARG A 442 -10.28 6.91 -12.12
C ARG A 442 -9.37 7.63 -11.14
N GLU A 443 -9.54 8.93 -10.98
CA GLU A 443 -8.67 9.77 -10.13
C GLU A 443 -9.28 10.02 -8.76
N TRP A 444 -10.57 10.36 -8.72
CA TRP A 444 -11.28 10.81 -7.53
C TRP A 444 -12.17 9.73 -6.89
N GLY A 445 -12.29 8.55 -7.54
CA GLY A 445 -13.25 7.54 -7.12
C GLY A 445 -14.68 8.10 -7.08
N TYR A 446 -15.32 8.03 -5.93
CA TYR A 446 -16.67 8.56 -5.72
C TYR A 446 -16.72 10.02 -5.22
N GLY A 447 -15.58 10.67 -5.04
CA GLY A 447 -15.48 12.07 -4.60
C GLY A 447 -14.47 12.27 -3.47
N THR A 448 -14.56 13.38 -2.75
CA THR A 448 -13.67 13.71 -1.64
C THR A 448 -14.34 13.43 -0.30
N LEU A 449 -13.52 12.98 0.66
CA LEU A 449 -13.92 12.73 2.04
C LEU A 449 -14.50 13.99 2.69
N ASP A 450 -15.72 13.89 3.22
CA ASP A 450 -16.33 14.90 4.07
C ASP A 450 -17.18 14.24 5.16
N ILE A 451 -16.64 14.18 6.36
CA ILE A 451 -17.28 13.54 7.50
C ILE A 451 -18.58 14.26 7.93
N TYR A 452 -18.64 15.59 7.75
CA TYR A 452 -19.85 16.36 8.08
C TYR A 452 -21.01 15.99 7.16
N GLN A 453 -20.75 15.84 5.85
CA GLN A 453 -21.78 15.40 4.91
C GLN A 453 -22.21 13.95 5.14
N VAL A 454 -21.31 13.09 5.63
CA VAL A 454 -21.69 11.74 6.06
C VAL A 454 -22.72 11.82 7.18
N PHE A 455 -22.45 12.59 8.25
CA PHE A 455 -23.40 12.76 9.35
C PHE A 455 -24.74 13.38 8.89
N ARG A 456 -24.69 14.37 8.00
CA ARG A 456 -25.92 14.93 7.41
C ARG A 456 -26.73 13.90 6.64
N ALA A 457 -26.07 13.09 5.82
CA ALA A 457 -26.73 12.06 5.02
C ALA A 457 -27.38 10.97 5.88
N ILE A 458 -26.85 10.69 7.06
CA ILE A 458 -27.43 9.73 8.02
C ILE A 458 -28.62 10.35 8.77
N SER A 459 -28.52 11.64 9.15
CA SER A 459 -29.56 12.34 9.94
C SER A 459 -30.82 12.61 9.15
N THR A 460 -30.80 12.54 7.83
CA THR A 460 -31.95 12.80 6.93
C THR A 460 -32.68 11.53 6.50
N THR A 461 -32.25 10.37 7.00
CA THR A 461 -32.89 9.06 6.82
C THR A 461 -33.52 8.59 8.12
#